data_cbcde893dbce35cc7e4fbd53942736c7
#
_entry.id   cbcde893dbce35cc7e4fbd53942736c7
#
_cell.length_a   1.000
_cell.length_b   1.000
_cell.length_c   1.000
_cell.angle_alpha   90.00
_cell.angle_beta   90.00
_cell.angle_gamma   90.00
#
_symmetry.space_group_name_H-M   'P 1'
#
loop_
_entity.id
_entity.type
_entity.pdbx_description
1 polymer ?
#
loop_
_entity_poly.entity_id
_entity_poly.type
_entity_poly.pdbx_seq_one_letter_code
_entity_poly.pdbx_strand_id
1 'polypeptide(L)'
;MEQIWGEQEAVRWLDQILQRRRDGTLLVLLTPGPDGILWGIGRHPGSKEYEWWGLSHPREVPRPSTAGIGEWIHLQEDISRDAASLITWVPPSHPERVVRGKGIFTYPLGPVHGDVSESLRYDLAVMGDEIVHLTLKHGYKRRHITTLCRGKTVPQALELIERMTATSSFAHQWAFMMAVENSQGKIVDEGTKIYRSVALEMERLASHLGDLALLASSTGLPVAQMDYLHLKEQILRWNYKLFGDRYLRGALVKNALNQVADEASASIIAVGEQAQAITDSLFHTPSFLDRLVGAGTIPEQTVQFIAPVGPVGRASGLKADVRSLWDYGVYDEISFAIPSSDKRDAYARFLVKSREITASVNIIRRLLPVAPRHSHVSTVFEVGPSQGPGIGMVEAPRGMLAYALWLDGSGEIIRHVAVATPSARNWYVVPPAMANGNILQDFPIIDASFLLSVAGWDQ
;
A
#
# COMPACT_ATOMS: atom_id res chain seq x y z
N MET A 1 9.18 0.10 -31.94
CA MET A 1 9.36 -1.29 -32.42
C MET A 1 9.27 -2.17 -31.20
N GLU A 2 8.17 -2.90 -31.08
CA GLU A 2 7.93 -3.84 -30.01
C GLU A 2 8.75 -5.09 -30.30
N GLN A 3 9.86 -5.30 -29.62
CA GLN A 3 10.47 -6.61 -29.57
C GLN A 3 9.75 -7.42 -28.51
N ILE A 4 8.90 -8.31 -28.97
CA ILE A 4 8.25 -9.36 -28.19
C ILE A 4 9.36 -10.34 -27.80
N TRP A 5 9.41 -10.77 -26.56
CA TRP A 5 10.24 -11.91 -26.15
C TRP A 5 9.95 -13.09 -27.03
N GLY A 6 10.96 -13.83 -27.43
CA GLY A 6 10.78 -15.11 -28.03
C GLY A 6 10.09 -16.03 -27.00
N GLU A 7 9.08 -16.79 -27.41
CA GLU A 7 8.33 -17.73 -26.56
C GLU A 7 9.26 -18.59 -25.67
N GLN A 8 10.41 -18.97 -26.18
CA GLN A 8 11.40 -19.77 -25.47
C GLN A 8 12.08 -19.05 -24.29
N GLU A 9 12.21 -17.71 -24.34
CA GLU A 9 12.82 -16.94 -23.27
C GLU A 9 11.83 -16.67 -22.13
N ALA A 10 10.59 -16.40 -22.47
CA ALA A 10 9.51 -16.26 -21.49
C ALA A 10 9.29 -17.58 -20.72
N VAL A 11 9.35 -18.73 -21.42
CA VAL A 11 9.25 -20.07 -20.83
C VAL A 11 10.42 -20.34 -19.88
N ARG A 12 11.67 -20.05 -20.28
CA ARG A 12 12.84 -20.23 -19.40
C ARG A 12 12.77 -19.40 -18.14
N TRP A 13 12.30 -18.17 -18.26
CA TRP A 13 12.12 -17.27 -17.14
C TRP A 13 11.04 -17.78 -16.15
N LEU A 14 9.91 -18.23 -16.70
CA LEU A 14 8.84 -18.84 -15.92
C LEU A 14 9.32 -20.12 -15.23
N ASP A 15 10.07 -20.97 -15.95
CA ASP A 15 10.65 -22.19 -15.38
C ASP A 15 11.60 -21.91 -14.22
N GLN A 16 12.40 -20.84 -14.27
CA GLN A 16 13.26 -20.45 -13.15
C GLN A 16 12.45 -20.03 -11.92
N ILE A 17 11.37 -19.25 -12.11
CA ILE A 17 10.47 -18.87 -11.02
C ILE A 17 9.77 -20.10 -10.44
N LEU A 18 9.25 -20.98 -11.30
CA LEU A 18 8.58 -22.23 -10.91
C LEU A 18 9.51 -23.17 -10.17
N GLN A 19 10.78 -23.28 -10.60
CA GLN A 19 11.80 -24.08 -9.92
C GLN A 19 12.04 -23.57 -8.51
N ARG A 20 12.28 -22.25 -8.34
CA ARG A 20 12.47 -21.64 -7.02
C ARG A 20 11.26 -21.85 -6.10
N ARG A 21 10.05 -21.83 -6.63
CA ARG A 21 8.83 -22.12 -5.88
C ARG A 21 8.73 -23.58 -5.44
N ARG A 22 9.12 -24.54 -6.31
CA ARG A 22 9.18 -25.96 -5.94
C ARG A 22 10.14 -26.18 -4.78
N ASP A 23 11.19 -25.35 -4.67
CA ASP A 23 12.13 -25.35 -3.55
C ASP A 23 11.55 -24.65 -2.30
N GLY A 24 10.30 -24.20 -2.33
CA GLY A 24 9.61 -23.55 -1.22
C GLY A 24 9.84 -22.05 -1.07
N THR A 25 10.55 -21.40 -2.01
CA THR A 25 10.82 -19.96 -1.97
C THR A 25 9.55 -19.15 -2.29
N LEU A 26 9.17 -18.25 -1.38
CA LEU A 26 8.12 -17.26 -1.64
C LEU A 26 8.70 -16.11 -2.48
N LEU A 27 8.14 -15.88 -3.66
CA LEU A 27 8.51 -14.73 -4.48
C LEU A 27 7.91 -13.46 -3.87
N VAL A 28 8.75 -12.49 -3.54
CA VAL A 28 8.37 -11.26 -2.88
C VAL A 28 8.27 -10.10 -3.87
N LEU A 29 9.25 -9.99 -4.76
CA LEU A 29 9.35 -8.86 -5.69
C LEU A 29 10.03 -9.29 -6.97
N LEU A 30 9.54 -8.79 -8.11
CA LEU A 30 10.26 -8.75 -9.38
C LEU A 30 10.48 -7.30 -9.76
N THR A 31 11.72 -6.91 -10.01
CA THR A 31 12.06 -5.53 -10.33
C THR A 31 13.22 -5.45 -11.32
N PRO A 32 13.19 -4.53 -12.28
CA PRO A 32 14.37 -4.27 -13.10
C PRO A 32 15.45 -3.61 -12.24
N GLY A 33 16.68 -4.16 -12.31
CA GLY A 33 17.86 -3.60 -11.67
C GLY A 33 18.55 -2.54 -12.52
N PRO A 34 19.59 -1.91 -11.96
CA PRO A 34 20.35 -0.85 -12.65
C PRO A 34 21.15 -1.34 -13.86
N ASP A 35 21.39 -2.64 -13.93
CA ASP A 35 22.11 -3.37 -14.99
C ASP A 35 21.20 -3.87 -16.12
N GLY A 36 19.89 -3.58 -16.03
CA GLY A 36 18.88 -4.09 -16.97
C GLY A 36 18.52 -5.56 -16.74
N ILE A 37 19.05 -6.19 -15.69
CA ILE A 37 18.65 -7.54 -15.27
C ILE A 37 17.35 -7.46 -14.50
N LEU A 38 16.43 -8.39 -14.77
CA LEU A 38 15.24 -8.55 -13.93
C LEU A 38 15.62 -9.35 -12.70
N TRP A 39 15.45 -8.74 -11.53
CA TRP A 39 15.75 -9.35 -10.25
C TRP A 39 14.48 -9.92 -9.61
N GLY A 40 14.56 -11.19 -9.22
CA GLY A 40 13.61 -11.82 -8.33
C GLY A 40 14.12 -11.78 -6.89
N ILE A 41 13.22 -11.56 -5.97
CA ILE A 41 13.49 -11.55 -4.54
C ILE A 41 12.53 -12.52 -3.88
N GLY A 42 13.05 -13.46 -3.13
CA GLY A 42 12.24 -14.43 -2.44
C GLY A 42 12.76 -14.76 -1.06
N ARG A 43 11.97 -15.50 -0.30
CA ARG A 43 12.27 -15.96 1.04
C ARG A 43 11.76 -17.39 1.23
N HIS A 44 12.56 -18.25 1.83
CA HIS A 44 12.09 -19.56 2.27
C HIS A 44 11.21 -19.44 3.53
N PRO A 45 10.11 -20.22 3.63
CA PRO A 45 9.33 -20.29 4.85
C PRO A 45 10.23 -20.68 6.04
N GLY A 46 10.18 -19.90 7.12
CA GLY A 46 11.02 -20.14 8.30
C GLY A 46 12.44 -19.56 8.25
N SER A 47 12.91 -19.05 7.12
CA SER A 47 14.17 -18.27 7.03
C SER A 47 13.92 -16.80 7.29
N LYS A 48 14.85 -16.12 7.96
CA LYS A 48 14.87 -14.64 8.07
C LYS A 48 15.65 -13.98 6.94
N GLU A 49 16.29 -14.75 6.08
CA GLU A 49 17.15 -14.29 5.00
C GLU A 49 16.39 -14.24 3.67
N TYR A 50 16.72 -13.25 2.87
CA TYR A 50 16.20 -13.06 1.52
C TYR A 50 17.19 -13.60 0.50
N GLU A 51 16.68 -14.29 -0.49
CA GLU A 51 17.45 -14.64 -1.66
C GLU A 51 17.18 -13.65 -2.79
N TRP A 52 18.26 -13.15 -3.37
CA TRP A 52 18.25 -12.37 -4.60
C TRP A 52 18.73 -13.24 -5.73
N TRP A 53 18.03 -13.25 -6.85
CA TRP A 53 18.51 -13.89 -8.07
C TRP A 53 18.30 -12.98 -9.27
N GLY A 54 19.37 -12.83 -10.09
CA GLY A 54 19.30 -12.18 -11.39
C GLY A 54 18.76 -13.17 -12.42
N LEU A 55 17.71 -12.77 -13.11
CA LEU A 55 17.25 -13.46 -14.30
C LEU A 55 17.97 -12.83 -15.47
N SER A 56 19.01 -13.52 -16.00
CA SER A 56 19.86 -13.00 -17.09
C SER A 56 19.00 -12.71 -18.30
N HIS A 57 19.08 -11.47 -18.78
CA HIS A 57 18.31 -11.02 -19.91
C HIS A 57 19.10 -10.23 -20.93
N PRO A 58 18.76 -10.30 -22.22
CA PRO A 58 19.21 -9.36 -23.23
C PRO A 58 18.49 -8.02 -23.08
N ARG A 59 19.19 -7.00 -23.10
CA ARG A 59 19.06 -5.53 -23.20
C ARG A 59 17.70 -4.80 -23.06
N GLU A 60 16.53 -5.46 -22.98
CA GLU A 60 15.22 -4.80 -22.84
C GLU A 60 14.31 -5.55 -21.85
N VAL A 61 13.70 -4.82 -20.94
CA VAL A 61 12.72 -5.36 -20.01
C VAL A 61 11.46 -5.78 -20.76
N PRO A 62 11.02 -7.04 -20.67
CA PRO A 62 9.86 -7.49 -21.43
C PRO A 62 8.57 -6.89 -20.90
N ARG A 63 7.71 -6.53 -21.81
CA ARG A 63 6.28 -6.44 -21.53
C ARG A 63 5.71 -7.85 -21.68
N PRO A 64 5.04 -8.42 -20.65
CA PRO A 64 4.44 -9.74 -20.76
C PRO A 64 3.46 -9.76 -21.93
N SER A 65 3.62 -10.75 -22.83
CA SER A 65 2.62 -11.03 -23.85
C SER A 65 1.34 -11.54 -23.18
N THR A 66 0.20 -11.40 -23.84
CA THR A 66 -1.08 -11.92 -23.35
C THR A 66 -1.08 -13.44 -23.12
N ALA A 67 -0.15 -14.18 -23.72
CA ALA A 67 0.04 -15.63 -23.50
C ALA A 67 0.65 -15.93 -22.10
N GLY A 68 1.55 -15.07 -21.59
CA GLY A 68 2.11 -15.23 -20.25
C GLY A 68 1.13 -14.97 -19.11
N ILE A 69 -0.01 -14.35 -19.38
CA ILE A 69 -1.01 -14.02 -18.35
C ILE A 69 -1.71 -15.29 -17.83
N GLY A 70 -2.00 -16.26 -18.71
CA GLY A 70 -2.62 -17.54 -18.33
C GLY A 70 -1.73 -18.35 -17.37
N GLU A 71 -0.42 -18.37 -17.62
CA GLU A 71 0.56 -19.07 -16.78
C GLU A 71 0.80 -18.38 -15.43
N TRP A 72 0.69 -17.04 -15.36
CA TRP A 72 0.69 -16.31 -14.10
C TRP A 72 -0.52 -16.61 -13.22
N ILE A 73 -1.68 -16.89 -13.82
CA ILE A 73 -2.89 -17.31 -13.10
C ILE A 73 -2.65 -18.67 -12.43
N HIS A 74 -2.05 -19.65 -13.14
CA HIS A 74 -1.68 -20.94 -12.55
C HIS A 74 -0.64 -20.81 -11.44
N LEU A 75 0.30 -19.88 -11.57
CA LEU A 75 1.24 -19.53 -10.49
C LEU A 75 0.52 -19.04 -9.21
N GLN A 76 -0.60 -18.36 -9.34
CA GLN A 76 -1.40 -17.89 -8.21
C GLN A 76 -2.27 -19.00 -7.59
N GLU A 77 -2.76 -19.95 -8.36
CA GLU A 77 -3.58 -21.08 -7.86
C GLU A 77 -2.80 -22.02 -6.94
N ASP A 78 -1.49 -22.21 -7.21
CA ASP A 78 -0.60 -23.06 -6.40
C ASP A 78 -0.10 -22.41 -5.11
N ILE A 79 -0.24 -21.08 -4.96
CA ILE A 79 0.12 -20.37 -3.72
C ILE A 79 -1.09 -20.37 -2.80
N SER A 80 -0.88 -20.62 -1.49
CA SER A 80 -1.94 -20.33 -0.52
C SER A 80 -2.47 -18.91 -0.78
N ARG A 81 -3.79 -18.70 -0.73
CA ARG A 81 -4.43 -17.40 -1.03
C ARG A 81 -3.74 -16.23 -0.31
N ASP A 82 -3.17 -16.49 0.86
CA ASP A 82 -2.50 -15.50 1.69
C ASP A 82 -1.11 -15.10 1.16
N ALA A 83 -0.37 -16.05 0.55
CA ALA A 83 0.95 -15.77 -0.03
C ALA A 83 0.87 -15.12 -1.43
N ALA A 84 -0.19 -15.39 -2.20
CA ALA A 84 -0.39 -14.80 -3.53
C ALA A 84 -0.44 -13.26 -3.50
N SER A 85 -0.93 -12.68 -2.40
CA SER A 85 -1.01 -11.23 -2.22
C SER A 85 0.34 -10.53 -2.05
N LEU A 86 1.39 -11.27 -1.70
CA LEU A 86 2.75 -10.73 -1.57
C LEU A 86 3.53 -10.67 -2.88
N ILE A 87 3.04 -11.30 -3.93
CA ILE A 87 3.72 -11.26 -5.24
C ILE A 87 3.51 -9.88 -5.85
N THR A 88 4.58 -9.19 -6.15
CA THR A 88 4.50 -7.97 -6.94
C THR A 88 4.14 -8.34 -8.37
N TRP A 89 3.06 -7.82 -8.80
CA TRP A 89 2.48 -8.06 -10.09
C TRP A 89 2.86 -6.92 -11.05
N VAL A 90 3.31 -7.27 -12.26
CA VAL A 90 3.46 -6.29 -13.34
C VAL A 90 2.10 -6.18 -14.02
N PRO A 91 1.44 -5.03 -13.96
CA PRO A 91 0.12 -4.89 -14.53
C PRO A 91 0.13 -5.16 -16.03
N PRO A 92 -0.88 -5.85 -16.58
CA PRO A 92 -1.04 -5.92 -18.01
C PRO A 92 -1.17 -4.50 -18.56
N SER A 93 -0.55 -4.22 -19.69
CA SER A 93 -0.87 -3.02 -20.45
C SER A 93 -2.34 -3.11 -20.84
N HIS A 94 -3.21 -2.32 -20.20
CA HIS A 94 -4.57 -2.22 -20.68
C HIS A 94 -4.57 -1.41 -21.98
N PRO A 95 -4.87 -2.00 -23.14
CA PRO A 95 -5.22 -1.20 -24.30
C PRO A 95 -6.41 -0.33 -23.89
N GLU A 96 -6.40 0.94 -24.26
CA GLU A 96 -7.56 1.83 -24.07
C GLU A 96 -8.77 1.19 -24.78
N ARG A 97 -9.61 0.49 -24.03
CA ARG A 97 -10.80 -0.15 -24.57
C ARG A 97 -11.91 0.90 -24.66
N VAL A 98 -12.04 1.51 -25.81
CA VAL A 98 -13.18 2.40 -26.08
C VAL A 98 -14.42 1.55 -26.29
N VAL A 99 -15.32 1.55 -25.32
CA VAL A 99 -16.63 0.90 -25.48
C VAL A 99 -17.50 1.81 -26.32
N ARG A 100 -18.02 1.27 -27.45
CA ARG A 100 -18.92 1.98 -28.36
C ARG A 100 -20.18 1.16 -28.56
N GLY A 101 -21.33 1.81 -28.64
CA GLY A 101 -22.61 1.17 -28.89
C GLY A 101 -23.75 2.19 -28.96
N LYS A 102 -24.92 1.78 -29.49
CA LYS A 102 -26.11 2.64 -29.50
C LYS A 102 -26.56 2.88 -28.04
N GLY A 103 -26.70 4.15 -27.66
CA GLY A 103 -27.09 4.55 -26.30
C GLY A 103 -25.95 4.62 -25.29
N ILE A 104 -24.71 4.28 -25.67
CA ILE A 104 -23.54 4.47 -24.82
C ILE A 104 -22.91 5.82 -25.09
N PHE A 105 -22.66 6.58 -24.02
CA PHE A 105 -21.85 7.78 -24.10
C PHE A 105 -20.76 7.77 -23.02
N THR A 106 -19.68 8.51 -23.25
CA THR A 106 -18.57 8.64 -22.29
C THR A 106 -18.74 9.92 -21.48
N TYR A 107 -18.81 9.78 -20.16
CA TYR A 107 -18.80 10.88 -19.20
C TYR A 107 -17.38 11.09 -18.67
N PRO A 108 -16.65 12.12 -19.11
CA PRO A 108 -15.29 12.39 -18.64
C PRO A 108 -15.33 13.14 -17.31
N LEU A 109 -14.55 12.69 -16.34
CA LEU A 109 -14.38 13.33 -15.05
C LEU A 109 -12.88 13.53 -14.76
N GLY A 110 -12.47 14.75 -14.47
CA GLY A 110 -11.06 15.10 -14.27
C GLY A 110 -10.31 15.34 -15.60
N PRO A 111 -8.95 15.46 -15.60
CA PRO A 111 -8.02 15.22 -14.47
C PRO A 111 -7.98 16.32 -13.41
N VAL A 112 -8.64 17.45 -13.63
CA VAL A 112 -8.75 18.54 -12.65
C VAL A 112 -10.08 18.38 -11.92
N HIS A 113 -10.02 18.27 -10.60
CA HIS A 113 -11.19 18.11 -9.73
C HIS A 113 -11.39 19.38 -8.88
N GLY A 114 -12.62 19.65 -8.50
CA GLY A 114 -12.99 20.85 -7.74
C GLY A 114 -12.73 20.78 -6.25
N ASP A 115 -12.09 19.70 -5.77
CA ASP A 115 -11.80 19.51 -4.37
C ASP A 115 -10.35 18.97 -4.16
N VAL A 116 -10.04 18.38 -3.01
CA VAL A 116 -8.70 17.87 -2.68
C VAL A 116 -8.33 16.55 -3.36
N SER A 117 -9.09 16.12 -4.36
CA SER A 117 -8.81 14.90 -5.12
C SER A 117 -7.52 15.03 -5.92
N GLU A 118 -6.76 13.95 -5.97
CA GLU A 118 -5.54 13.89 -6.79
C GLU A 118 -5.88 13.85 -8.29
N SER A 119 -4.99 14.39 -9.13
CA SER A 119 -5.20 14.50 -10.58
C SER A 119 -5.25 13.13 -11.26
N LEU A 120 -6.46 12.68 -11.57
CA LEU A 120 -6.75 11.44 -12.30
C LEU A 120 -7.95 11.70 -13.22
N ARG A 121 -7.94 11.14 -14.42
CA ARG A 121 -9.08 11.21 -15.31
C ARG A 121 -9.81 9.88 -15.35
N TYR A 122 -11.12 9.96 -15.13
CA TYR A 122 -12.06 8.86 -15.26
C TYR A 122 -12.88 9.06 -16.52
N ASP A 123 -12.79 8.15 -17.48
CA ASP A 123 -13.69 8.14 -18.64
C ASP A 123 -14.73 7.03 -18.39
N LEU A 124 -15.91 7.43 -17.91
CA LEU A 124 -17.03 6.53 -17.57
C LEU A 124 -17.89 6.33 -18.82
N ALA A 125 -17.91 5.11 -19.37
CA ALA A 125 -18.88 4.74 -20.40
C ALA A 125 -20.17 4.33 -19.71
N VAL A 126 -21.27 5.04 -20.00
CA VAL A 126 -22.58 4.83 -19.38
C VAL A 126 -23.66 4.53 -20.42
N MET A 127 -24.62 3.70 -20.04
CA MET A 127 -25.83 3.41 -20.80
C MET A 127 -27.04 3.76 -19.94
N GLY A 128 -27.68 4.89 -20.23
CA GLY A 128 -28.57 5.52 -19.26
C GLY A 128 -27.77 6.02 -18.06
N ASP A 129 -28.05 5.50 -16.88
CA ASP A 129 -27.31 5.76 -15.62
C ASP A 129 -26.35 4.62 -15.23
N GLU A 130 -26.44 3.46 -15.88
CA GLU A 130 -25.58 2.30 -15.61
C GLU A 130 -24.16 2.51 -16.12
N ILE A 131 -23.16 2.26 -15.28
CA ILE A 131 -21.74 2.28 -15.64
C ILE A 131 -21.38 0.94 -16.30
N VAL A 132 -21.15 0.95 -17.60
CA VAL A 132 -20.79 -0.26 -18.36
C VAL A 132 -19.29 -0.45 -18.50
N HIS A 133 -18.50 0.62 -18.34
CA HIS A 133 -17.04 0.55 -18.36
C HIS A 133 -16.42 1.80 -17.74
N LEU A 134 -15.23 1.62 -17.13
CA LEU A 134 -14.39 2.71 -16.65
C LEU A 134 -12.99 2.59 -17.25
N THR A 135 -12.52 3.65 -17.89
CA THR A 135 -11.11 3.81 -18.27
C THR A 135 -10.46 4.84 -17.37
N LEU A 136 -9.34 4.47 -16.75
CA LEU A 136 -8.54 5.34 -15.91
C LEU A 136 -7.35 5.87 -16.71
N LYS A 137 -7.15 7.21 -16.70
CA LYS A 137 -5.96 7.84 -17.27
C LYS A 137 -5.18 8.53 -16.16
N HIS A 138 -3.99 8.04 -15.90
CA HIS A 138 -3.08 8.51 -14.86
C HIS A 138 -1.81 9.13 -15.48
N GLY A 139 -0.81 9.46 -14.65
CA GLY A 139 0.44 10.08 -15.12
C GLY A 139 0.48 11.59 -14.90
N TYR A 140 -0.64 12.22 -14.53
CA TYR A 140 -0.70 13.66 -14.27
C TYR A 140 0.04 14.10 -13.01
N LYS A 141 0.30 13.19 -12.08
CA LYS A 141 0.99 13.45 -10.81
C LYS A 141 2.39 12.83 -10.77
N ARG A 142 2.94 12.44 -11.90
CA ARG A 142 4.26 11.82 -11.98
C ARG A 142 5.35 12.82 -11.61
N ARG A 143 6.03 12.56 -10.49
CA ARG A 143 7.10 13.40 -9.95
C ARG A 143 8.47 12.77 -10.08
N HIS A 144 8.55 11.54 -10.60
CA HIS A 144 9.78 10.78 -10.83
C HIS A 144 10.67 10.65 -9.57
N ILE A 145 10.07 10.49 -8.39
CA ILE A 145 10.80 10.48 -7.11
C ILE A 145 11.87 9.39 -7.08
N THR A 146 11.57 8.18 -7.55
CA THR A 146 12.53 7.09 -7.61
C THR A 146 13.75 7.42 -8.52
N THR A 147 13.48 8.08 -9.63
CA THR A 147 14.55 8.57 -10.55
C THR A 147 15.37 9.68 -9.89
N LEU A 148 14.72 10.61 -9.19
CA LEU A 148 15.39 11.72 -8.49
C LEU A 148 16.27 11.24 -7.33
N CYS A 149 16.00 10.09 -6.74
CA CYS A 149 16.84 9.48 -5.70
C CYS A 149 18.17 8.98 -6.24
N ARG A 150 18.27 8.69 -7.54
CA ARG A 150 19.50 8.17 -8.15
C ARG A 150 20.66 9.16 -8.04
N GLY A 151 21.80 8.70 -7.57
CA GLY A 151 22.99 9.53 -7.34
C GLY A 151 22.95 10.39 -6.09
N LYS A 152 21.87 10.31 -5.28
CA LYS A 152 21.76 11.00 -4.01
C LYS A 152 22.27 10.14 -2.86
N THR A 153 22.65 10.80 -1.77
CA THR A 153 22.92 10.12 -0.49
C THR A 153 21.62 9.60 0.12
N VAL A 154 21.73 8.61 1.01
CA VAL A 154 20.57 8.05 1.73
C VAL A 154 19.73 9.13 2.44
N PRO A 155 20.31 10.10 3.21
CA PRO A 155 19.54 11.18 3.82
C PRO A 155 18.78 12.05 2.81
N GLN A 156 19.44 12.44 1.70
CA GLN A 156 18.82 13.26 0.65
C GLN A 156 17.65 12.54 -0.04
N ALA A 157 17.79 11.23 -0.24
CA ALA A 157 16.71 10.45 -0.82
C ALA A 157 15.55 10.28 0.14
N LEU A 158 15.81 10.09 1.44
CA LEU A 158 14.77 9.95 2.45
C LEU A 158 13.85 11.18 2.47
N GLU A 159 14.38 12.40 2.31
CA GLU A 159 13.59 13.63 2.19
C GLU A 159 12.64 13.65 0.98
N LEU A 160 13.01 12.99 -0.12
CA LEU A 160 12.15 12.83 -1.29
C LEU A 160 11.11 11.73 -1.05
N ILE A 161 11.54 10.61 -0.50
CA ILE A 161 10.73 9.42 -0.27
C ILE A 161 9.56 9.71 0.70
N GLU A 162 9.80 10.46 1.79
CA GLU A 162 8.75 10.83 2.75
C GLU A 162 7.62 11.68 2.15
N ARG A 163 7.86 12.27 0.97
CA ARG A 163 6.89 13.09 0.24
C ARG A 163 6.20 12.36 -0.92
N MET A 164 6.46 11.05 -1.07
CA MET A 164 5.87 10.29 -2.15
C MET A 164 4.35 10.20 -2.03
N THR A 165 3.84 9.90 -0.83
CA THR A 165 2.40 9.83 -0.56
C THR A 165 2.10 10.46 0.80
N ALA A 166 1.29 11.51 0.82
CA ALA A 166 1.04 12.30 2.04
C ALA A 166 0.42 11.50 3.20
N THR A 167 -0.39 10.49 2.90
CA THR A 167 -1.10 9.66 3.88
C THR A 167 -0.32 8.41 4.30
N SER A 168 0.90 8.23 3.81
CA SER A 168 1.77 7.08 4.10
C SER A 168 3.23 7.52 4.15
N SER A 169 3.49 8.73 4.64
CA SER A 169 4.84 9.33 4.69
C SER A 169 5.80 8.48 5.52
N PHE A 170 5.38 8.04 6.71
CA PHE A 170 6.21 7.24 7.60
C PHE A 170 6.43 5.81 7.06
N ALA A 171 5.39 5.20 6.51
CA ALA A 171 5.52 3.88 5.88
C ALA A 171 6.57 3.89 4.76
N HIS A 172 6.59 4.93 3.92
CA HIS A 172 7.60 5.11 2.88
C HIS A 172 9.01 5.28 3.46
N GLN A 173 9.17 6.11 4.50
CA GLN A 173 10.44 6.27 5.20
C GLN A 173 10.95 4.94 5.75
N TRP A 174 10.09 4.20 6.45
CA TRP A 174 10.49 2.97 7.10
C TRP A 174 10.83 1.86 6.11
N ALA A 175 9.98 1.61 5.11
CA ALA A 175 10.27 0.60 4.08
C ALA A 175 11.57 0.90 3.32
N PHE A 176 11.82 2.18 2.97
CA PHE A 176 13.05 2.61 2.34
C PHE A 176 14.28 2.38 3.24
N MET A 177 14.22 2.83 4.51
CA MET A 177 15.34 2.64 5.44
C MET A 177 15.60 1.16 5.77
N MET A 178 14.55 0.34 5.86
CA MET A 178 14.70 -1.10 6.00
C MET A 178 15.48 -1.70 4.80
N ALA A 179 15.22 -1.23 3.59
CA ALA A 179 15.99 -1.64 2.43
C ALA A 179 17.47 -1.21 2.53
N VAL A 180 17.75 -0.01 3.04
CA VAL A 180 19.12 0.44 3.32
C VAL A 180 19.78 -0.42 4.37
N GLU A 181 19.13 -0.61 5.51
CA GLU A 181 19.61 -1.41 6.64
C GLU A 181 19.91 -2.86 6.21
N ASN A 182 19.01 -3.47 5.44
CA ASN A 182 19.22 -4.82 4.91
C ASN A 182 20.38 -4.88 3.89
N SER A 183 20.54 -3.86 3.02
CA SER A 183 21.67 -3.78 2.09
C SER A 183 23.03 -3.70 2.82
N GLN A 184 23.05 -3.13 4.02
CA GLN A 184 24.25 -2.95 4.84
C GLN A 184 24.43 -4.05 5.92
N GLY A 185 23.51 -5.02 6.01
CA GLY A 185 23.52 -6.06 7.04
C GLY A 185 23.32 -5.51 8.46
N LYS A 186 22.63 -4.39 8.62
CA LYS A 186 22.41 -3.75 9.92
C LYS A 186 21.28 -4.42 10.70
N ILE A 187 21.50 -4.61 11.98
CA ILE A 187 20.49 -5.07 12.94
C ILE A 187 19.95 -3.85 13.68
N VAL A 188 18.64 -3.68 13.65
CA VAL A 188 17.93 -2.60 14.34
C VAL A 188 17.61 -3.03 15.76
N ASP A 189 17.90 -2.17 16.75
CA ASP A 189 17.61 -2.43 18.15
C ASP A 189 16.09 -2.44 18.43
N GLU A 190 15.71 -3.09 19.54
CA GLU A 190 14.31 -3.28 19.94
C GLU A 190 13.58 -1.95 20.19
N GLY A 191 14.25 -0.99 20.84
CA GLY A 191 13.66 0.34 21.11
C GLY A 191 13.30 1.07 19.81
N THR A 192 14.18 1.03 18.81
CA THR A 192 13.91 1.56 17.46
C THR A 192 12.77 0.84 16.78
N LYS A 193 12.67 -0.49 16.90
CA LYS A 193 11.55 -1.27 16.36
C LYS A 193 10.21 -0.86 17.00
N ILE A 194 10.16 -0.71 18.32
CA ILE A 194 8.98 -0.26 19.06
C ILE A 194 8.57 1.15 18.59
N TYR A 195 9.51 2.08 18.55
CA TYR A 195 9.27 3.45 18.10
C TYR A 195 8.65 3.49 16.70
N ARG A 196 9.26 2.78 15.76
CA ARG A 196 8.78 2.72 14.36
C ARG A 196 7.40 2.06 14.26
N SER A 197 7.12 1.04 15.06
CA SER A 197 5.81 0.39 15.11
C SER A 197 4.72 1.34 15.62
N VAL A 198 5.00 2.10 16.68
CA VAL A 198 4.06 3.13 17.19
C VAL A 198 3.79 4.20 16.12
N ALA A 199 4.83 4.71 15.47
CA ALA A 199 4.68 5.74 14.43
C ALA A 199 3.84 5.26 13.24
N LEU A 200 4.05 4.01 12.80
CA LEU A 200 3.29 3.41 11.69
C LEU A 200 1.80 3.22 12.05
N GLU A 201 1.50 2.79 13.28
CA GLU A 201 0.11 2.65 13.71
C GLU A 201 -0.58 4.02 13.93
N MET A 202 0.15 5.05 14.36
CA MET A 202 -0.36 6.42 14.42
C MET A 202 -0.69 6.97 13.01
N GLU A 203 0.15 6.67 12.02
CA GLU A 203 -0.12 6.99 10.60
C GLU A 203 -1.37 6.26 10.09
N ARG A 204 -1.53 4.98 10.43
CA ARG A 204 -2.70 4.18 10.07
C ARG A 204 -3.98 4.76 10.65
N LEU A 205 -3.99 5.14 11.94
CA LEU A 205 -5.12 5.80 12.58
C LEU A 205 -5.54 7.08 11.84
N ALA A 206 -4.58 7.98 11.60
CA ALA A 206 -4.86 9.24 10.91
C ALA A 206 -5.38 9.01 9.48
N SER A 207 -4.84 8.01 8.77
CA SER A 207 -5.26 7.65 7.42
C SER A 207 -6.69 7.11 7.41
N HIS A 208 -6.99 6.10 8.24
CA HIS A 208 -8.32 5.47 8.25
C HIS A 208 -9.43 6.41 8.75
N LEU A 209 -9.16 7.24 9.76
CA LEU A 209 -10.12 8.28 10.18
C LEU A 209 -10.45 9.24 9.04
N GLY A 210 -9.45 9.64 8.25
CA GLY A 210 -9.67 10.46 7.06
C GLY A 210 -10.44 9.73 5.95
N ASP A 211 -10.18 8.45 5.78
CA ASP A 211 -10.86 7.59 4.80
C ASP A 211 -12.35 7.45 5.15
N LEU A 212 -12.67 7.18 6.43
CA LEU A 212 -14.05 7.06 6.90
C LEU A 212 -14.79 8.40 6.82
N ALA A 213 -14.11 9.51 7.08
CA ALA A 213 -14.68 10.85 6.92
C ALA A 213 -15.10 11.12 5.48
N LEU A 214 -14.24 10.79 4.51
CA LEU A 214 -14.57 11.01 3.09
C LEU A 214 -15.70 10.10 2.62
N LEU A 215 -15.74 8.86 3.09
CA LEU A 215 -16.82 7.94 2.77
C LEU A 215 -18.16 8.42 3.38
N ALA A 216 -18.16 8.94 4.61
CA ALA A 216 -19.35 9.55 5.20
C ALA A 216 -19.83 10.78 4.40
N SER A 217 -18.88 11.60 3.91
CA SER A 217 -19.18 12.73 3.02
C SER A 217 -19.86 12.29 1.73
N SER A 218 -19.29 11.28 1.07
CA SER A 218 -19.81 10.77 -0.22
C SER A 218 -21.20 10.15 -0.11
N THR A 219 -21.60 9.71 1.10
CA THR A 219 -22.95 9.20 1.39
C THR A 219 -23.91 10.28 1.89
N GLY A 220 -23.49 11.54 1.97
CA GLY A 220 -24.34 12.66 2.41
C GLY A 220 -24.50 12.78 3.92
N LEU A 221 -23.53 12.29 4.71
CA LEU A 221 -23.54 12.32 6.17
C LEU A 221 -22.50 13.31 6.75
N PRO A 222 -22.72 14.64 6.63
CA PRO A 222 -21.73 15.64 7.00
C PRO A 222 -21.39 15.64 8.50
N VAL A 223 -22.31 15.25 9.38
CA VAL A 223 -22.04 15.16 10.83
C VAL A 223 -20.99 14.10 11.08
N ALA A 224 -21.19 12.87 10.62
CA ALA A 224 -20.22 11.79 10.77
C ALA A 224 -18.88 12.12 10.08
N GLN A 225 -18.90 12.82 8.95
CA GLN A 225 -17.70 13.34 8.31
C GLN A 225 -16.92 14.25 9.26
N MET A 226 -17.57 15.23 9.85
CA MET A 226 -16.92 16.20 10.75
C MET A 226 -16.40 15.56 12.02
N ASP A 227 -17.14 14.59 12.58
CA ASP A 227 -16.74 13.83 13.76
C ASP A 227 -15.45 13.05 13.48
N TYR A 228 -15.37 12.29 12.37
CA TYR A 228 -14.14 11.58 11.97
C TYR A 228 -12.97 12.55 11.68
N LEU A 229 -13.23 13.70 11.05
CA LEU A 229 -12.18 14.71 10.80
C LEU A 229 -11.68 15.32 12.12
N HIS A 230 -12.56 15.54 13.09
CA HIS A 230 -12.17 15.99 14.42
C HIS A 230 -11.24 14.98 15.12
N LEU A 231 -11.58 13.69 15.07
CA LEU A 231 -10.75 12.63 15.63
C LEU A 231 -9.40 12.52 14.90
N LYS A 232 -9.40 12.62 13.57
CA LYS A 232 -8.18 12.68 12.78
C LYS A 232 -7.29 13.84 13.21
N GLU A 233 -7.87 15.03 13.41
CA GLU A 233 -7.12 16.21 13.85
C GLU A 233 -6.47 15.97 15.23
N GLN A 234 -7.16 15.30 16.16
CA GLN A 234 -6.58 14.93 17.44
C GLN A 234 -5.34 14.03 17.27
N ILE A 235 -5.41 13.01 16.41
CA ILE A 235 -4.25 12.15 16.10
C ILE A 235 -3.11 12.96 15.47
N LEU A 236 -3.40 13.87 14.52
CA LEU A 236 -2.36 14.70 13.90
C LEU A 236 -1.68 15.63 14.90
N ARG A 237 -2.42 16.14 15.91
CA ARG A 237 -1.82 16.92 17.01
C ARG A 237 -0.93 16.04 17.89
N TRP A 238 -1.33 14.80 18.17
CA TRP A 238 -0.49 13.86 18.90
C TRP A 238 0.74 13.45 18.10
N ASN A 239 0.62 13.26 16.78
CA ASN A 239 1.78 13.04 15.92
C ASN A 239 2.81 14.18 16.09
N TYR A 240 2.34 15.43 16.04
CA TYR A 240 3.24 16.58 16.24
C TYR A 240 3.89 16.58 17.63
N LYS A 241 3.12 16.32 18.68
CA LYS A 241 3.64 16.29 20.07
C LYS A 241 4.63 15.15 20.29
N LEU A 242 4.35 13.95 19.77
CA LEU A 242 5.18 12.76 19.97
C LEU A 242 6.39 12.72 19.05
N PHE A 243 6.21 13.06 17.78
CA PHE A 243 7.21 12.88 16.72
C PHE A 243 7.73 14.19 16.11
N GLY A 244 7.10 15.32 16.43
CA GLY A 244 7.51 16.67 15.97
C GLY A 244 7.04 17.06 14.58
N ASP A 245 6.27 16.24 13.90
CA ASP A 245 5.58 16.58 12.65
C ASP A 245 4.19 15.90 12.59
N ARG A 246 3.18 16.64 12.10
CA ARG A 246 1.79 16.16 12.02
C ARG A 246 1.62 14.95 11.10
N TYR A 247 2.41 14.88 10.04
CA TYR A 247 2.40 13.83 9.01
C TYR A 247 3.61 12.92 9.10
N LEU A 248 4.32 12.94 10.25
CA LEU A 248 5.48 12.10 10.57
C LEU A 248 6.67 12.26 9.61
N ARG A 249 6.79 13.41 8.93
CA ARG A 249 7.98 13.70 8.12
C ARG A 249 9.19 13.89 9.03
N GLY A 250 10.32 13.32 8.64
CA GLY A 250 11.54 13.31 9.43
C GLY A 250 11.42 12.55 10.76
N ALA A 251 10.31 11.85 11.01
CA ALA A 251 10.11 11.12 12.26
C ALA A 251 11.05 9.93 12.38
N LEU A 252 11.34 9.25 11.27
CA LEU A 252 12.20 8.06 11.28
C LEU A 252 13.58 8.30 11.90
N VAL A 253 14.14 9.50 11.70
CA VAL A 253 15.50 9.85 12.17
C VAL A 253 15.57 10.12 13.66
N LYS A 254 14.44 10.34 14.33
CA LYS A 254 14.41 10.76 15.75
C LYS A 254 14.57 9.61 16.73
N ASN A 255 14.08 8.43 16.41
CA ASN A 255 14.15 7.17 17.17
C ASN A 255 13.73 7.25 18.66
N ALA A 256 13.10 8.34 19.10
CA ALA A 256 12.60 8.48 20.46
C ALA A 256 11.36 9.39 20.49
N LEU A 257 10.43 9.07 21.38
CA LEU A 257 9.24 9.88 21.60
C LEU A 257 9.56 11.06 22.52
N ASN A 258 8.83 12.16 22.35
CA ASN A 258 8.84 13.24 23.31
C ASN A 258 8.20 12.79 24.64
N GLN A 259 8.49 13.48 25.74
CA GLN A 259 8.11 13.09 27.12
C GLN A 259 6.59 13.08 27.42
N VAL A 260 5.75 13.51 26.49
CA VAL A 260 4.28 13.55 26.63
C VAL A 260 3.58 12.20 26.30
N ALA A 261 4.34 11.12 26.20
CA ALA A 261 3.78 9.82 25.77
C ALA A 261 2.71 9.26 26.73
N ASP A 262 2.79 9.53 28.03
CA ASP A 262 1.80 9.05 29.01
C ASP A 262 0.44 9.73 28.82
N GLU A 263 0.42 11.05 28.57
CA GLU A 263 -0.81 11.80 28.26
C GLU A 263 -1.42 11.34 26.92
N ALA A 264 -0.57 10.99 25.96
CA ALA A 264 -0.99 10.53 24.64
C ALA A 264 -1.80 9.23 24.70
N SER A 265 -1.39 8.29 25.56
CA SER A 265 -2.02 6.95 25.63
C SER A 265 -3.51 7.06 25.94
N ALA A 266 -3.91 7.77 26.98
CA ALA A 266 -5.32 7.93 27.37
C ALA A 266 -6.13 8.65 26.25
N SER A 267 -5.54 9.69 25.66
CA SER A 267 -6.20 10.43 24.59
C SER A 267 -6.39 9.62 23.32
N ILE A 268 -5.40 8.81 22.91
CA ILE A 268 -5.49 7.95 21.72
C ILE A 268 -6.54 6.84 21.92
N ILE A 269 -6.62 6.27 23.14
CA ILE A 269 -7.66 5.29 23.48
C ILE A 269 -9.04 5.95 23.37
N ALA A 270 -9.24 7.15 23.92
CA ALA A 270 -10.48 7.89 23.82
C ALA A 270 -10.90 8.20 22.38
N VAL A 271 -9.92 8.52 21.49
CA VAL A 271 -10.17 8.67 20.04
C VAL A 271 -10.69 7.36 19.44
N GLY A 272 -10.09 6.22 19.81
CA GLY A 272 -10.56 4.90 19.34
C GLY A 272 -11.98 4.57 19.78
N GLU A 273 -12.32 4.84 21.04
CA GLU A 273 -13.68 4.63 21.58
C GLU A 273 -14.71 5.52 20.89
N GLN A 274 -14.39 6.79 20.65
CA GLN A 274 -15.27 7.71 19.93
C GLN A 274 -15.42 7.29 18.47
N ALA A 275 -14.36 6.86 17.79
CA ALA A 275 -14.42 6.34 16.42
C ALA A 275 -15.32 5.10 16.34
N GLN A 276 -15.25 4.21 17.32
CA GLN A 276 -16.12 3.04 17.41
C GLN A 276 -17.59 3.45 17.59
N ALA A 277 -17.87 4.41 18.46
CA ALA A 277 -19.24 4.90 18.70
C ALA A 277 -19.87 5.52 17.44
N ILE A 278 -19.08 6.31 16.67
CA ILE A 278 -19.52 6.85 15.37
C ILE A 278 -19.81 5.69 14.39
N THR A 279 -18.90 4.73 14.30
CA THR A 279 -19.05 3.54 13.45
C THR A 279 -20.31 2.76 13.79
N ASP A 280 -20.57 2.51 15.07
CA ASP A 280 -21.77 1.80 15.55
C ASP A 280 -23.04 2.55 15.21
N SER A 281 -23.05 3.88 15.33
CA SER A 281 -24.17 4.73 14.88
C SER A 281 -24.44 4.58 13.39
N LEU A 282 -23.39 4.55 12.57
CA LEU A 282 -23.50 4.37 11.11
C LEU A 282 -24.01 2.97 10.74
N PHE A 283 -23.66 1.92 11.48
CA PHE A 283 -24.25 0.58 11.30
C PHE A 283 -25.74 0.51 11.62
N HIS A 284 -26.29 1.47 12.35
CA HIS A 284 -27.72 1.61 12.62
C HIS A 284 -28.39 2.67 11.74
N THR A 285 -27.72 3.18 10.72
CA THR A 285 -28.25 4.19 9.79
C THR A 285 -28.60 3.53 8.45
N PRO A 286 -29.89 3.19 8.17
CA PRO A 286 -30.28 2.45 6.97
C PRO A 286 -29.86 3.15 5.68
N SER A 287 -30.02 4.48 5.58
CA SER A 287 -29.62 5.25 4.40
C SER A 287 -28.13 5.20 4.09
N PHE A 288 -27.28 4.98 5.09
CA PHE A 288 -25.86 4.74 4.90
C PHE A 288 -25.60 3.34 4.37
N LEU A 289 -26.20 2.32 5.00
CA LEU A 289 -26.01 0.93 4.62
C LEU A 289 -26.51 0.65 3.20
N ASP A 290 -27.68 1.18 2.86
CA ASP A 290 -28.28 1.01 1.52
C ASP A 290 -27.39 1.56 0.39
N ARG A 291 -26.53 2.54 0.71
CA ARG A 291 -25.58 3.11 -0.25
C ARG A 291 -24.27 2.33 -0.36
N LEU A 292 -23.92 1.52 0.64
CA LEU A 292 -22.64 0.81 0.70
C LEU A 292 -22.75 -0.66 0.33
N VAL A 293 -23.84 -1.31 0.73
CA VAL A 293 -24.02 -2.74 0.51
C VAL A 293 -24.21 -3.01 -0.98
N GLY A 294 -23.34 -3.85 -1.53
CA GLY A 294 -23.31 -4.17 -2.95
C GLY A 294 -22.61 -3.16 -3.84
N ALA A 295 -22.43 -1.90 -3.40
CA ALA A 295 -21.78 -0.88 -4.21
C ALA A 295 -20.29 -1.19 -4.44
N GLY A 296 -19.84 -1.14 -5.70
CA GLY A 296 -18.45 -1.37 -6.06
C GLY A 296 -17.94 -2.74 -5.63
N THR A 297 -18.75 -3.78 -5.77
CA THR A 297 -18.37 -5.16 -5.51
C THR A 297 -17.32 -5.63 -6.52
N ILE A 298 -16.15 -6.02 -6.02
CA ILE A 298 -15.07 -6.54 -6.88
C ILE A 298 -15.44 -7.96 -7.33
N PRO A 299 -15.48 -8.24 -8.65
CA PRO A 299 -15.71 -9.60 -9.15
C PRO A 299 -14.66 -10.58 -8.59
N GLU A 300 -15.08 -11.79 -8.24
CA GLU A 300 -14.20 -12.78 -7.63
C GLU A 300 -13.00 -13.13 -8.51
N GLN A 301 -13.21 -13.29 -9.80
CA GLN A 301 -12.13 -13.52 -10.77
C GLN A 301 -11.10 -12.38 -10.76
N THR A 302 -11.56 -11.14 -10.60
CA THR A 302 -10.67 -9.97 -10.48
C THR A 302 -9.84 -10.06 -9.19
N VAL A 303 -10.44 -10.47 -8.07
CA VAL A 303 -9.71 -10.66 -6.80
C VAL A 303 -8.64 -11.72 -6.96
N GLN A 304 -8.98 -12.85 -7.58
CA GLN A 304 -8.03 -13.95 -7.82
C GLN A 304 -6.88 -13.52 -8.74
N PHE A 305 -7.20 -12.76 -9.79
CA PHE A 305 -6.21 -12.32 -10.78
C PHE A 305 -5.29 -11.20 -10.28
N ILE A 306 -5.86 -10.15 -9.67
CA ILE A 306 -5.11 -8.96 -9.23
C ILE A 306 -4.45 -9.19 -7.87
N ALA A 307 -5.07 -10.01 -7.00
CA ALA A 307 -4.69 -10.19 -5.61
C ALA A 307 -4.49 -8.84 -4.89
N PRO A 308 -5.55 -8.03 -4.71
CA PRO A 308 -5.44 -6.72 -4.09
C PRO A 308 -4.89 -6.83 -2.67
N VAL A 309 -4.21 -5.76 -2.23
CA VAL A 309 -3.52 -5.74 -0.94
C VAL A 309 -4.20 -4.80 0.06
N GLY A 310 -3.84 -4.94 1.34
CA GLY A 310 -4.32 -4.07 2.40
C GLY A 310 -5.83 -4.20 2.65
N PRO A 311 -6.50 -3.11 3.10
CA PRO A 311 -7.93 -3.12 3.37
C PRO A 311 -8.79 -3.58 2.19
N VAL A 312 -8.39 -3.30 0.95
CA VAL A 312 -9.10 -3.75 -0.27
C VAL A 312 -9.04 -5.27 -0.40
N GLY A 313 -7.87 -5.86 -0.22
CA GLY A 313 -7.68 -7.31 -0.23
C GLY A 313 -8.42 -7.98 0.93
N ARG A 314 -8.30 -7.45 2.14
CA ARG A 314 -8.96 -7.97 3.34
C ARG A 314 -10.50 -7.85 3.28
N ALA A 315 -11.02 -6.81 2.64
CA ALA A 315 -12.45 -6.70 2.32
C ALA A 315 -12.93 -7.68 1.24
N SER A 316 -11.99 -8.32 0.56
CA SER A 316 -12.24 -9.31 -0.51
C SER A 316 -11.91 -10.75 -0.10
N GLY A 317 -11.76 -11.04 1.19
CA GLY A 317 -11.51 -12.38 1.73
C GLY A 317 -10.04 -12.77 1.80
N LEU A 318 -9.11 -11.92 1.34
CA LEU A 318 -7.67 -12.16 1.47
C LEU A 318 -7.22 -11.75 2.89
N LYS A 319 -6.62 -12.68 3.63
CA LYS A 319 -6.15 -12.42 5.02
C LYS A 319 -4.70 -11.97 5.09
N ALA A 320 -4.13 -11.54 3.95
CA ALA A 320 -2.75 -11.14 3.88
C ALA A 320 -2.52 -9.77 4.53
N ASP A 321 -1.55 -9.73 5.44
CA ASP A 321 -1.06 -8.54 6.12
C ASP A 321 0.43 -8.70 6.37
N VAL A 322 1.24 -7.75 5.92
CA VAL A 322 2.70 -7.82 6.04
C VAL A 322 3.14 -7.93 7.50
N ARG A 323 2.38 -7.34 8.42
CA ARG A 323 2.67 -7.41 9.86
C ARG A 323 2.61 -8.82 10.44
N SER A 324 1.90 -9.74 9.81
CA SER A 324 1.79 -11.15 10.22
C SER A 324 2.61 -12.11 9.38
N LEU A 325 2.99 -11.68 8.17
CA LEU A 325 3.67 -12.55 7.21
C LEU A 325 5.17 -12.29 7.13
N TRP A 326 5.63 -11.20 7.72
CA TRP A 326 6.97 -10.70 7.57
C TRP A 326 7.54 -10.19 8.90
N ASP A 327 8.75 -10.64 9.28
CA ASP A 327 9.36 -10.18 10.52
C ASP A 327 9.90 -8.77 10.38
N TYR A 328 9.17 -7.80 10.89
CA TYR A 328 9.64 -6.42 11.00
C TYR A 328 8.97 -5.71 12.18
N GLY A 329 9.64 -4.69 12.70
CA GLY A 329 9.15 -4.03 13.91
C GLY A 329 9.09 -5.00 15.11
N VAL A 330 7.97 -4.97 15.82
CA VAL A 330 7.67 -5.85 16.97
C VAL A 330 6.36 -6.61 16.78
N TYR A 331 5.89 -6.74 15.53
CA TYR A 331 4.59 -7.34 15.23
C TYR A 331 4.55 -8.87 15.47
N ASP A 332 5.68 -9.54 15.39
CA ASP A 332 5.83 -10.96 15.73
C ASP A 332 5.76 -11.24 17.25
N GLU A 333 6.01 -10.22 18.07
CA GLU A 333 6.00 -10.30 19.53
C GLU A 333 4.63 -9.95 20.15
N ILE A 334 3.73 -9.38 19.35
CA ILE A 334 2.41 -8.92 19.82
C ILE A 334 1.26 -9.61 19.09
N SER A 335 0.26 -10.03 19.84
CA SER A 335 -0.99 -10.51 19.23
C SER A 335 -1.91 -9.34 18.89
N PHE A 336 -2.37 -9.28 17.65
CA PHE A 336 -3.34 -8.30 17.17
C PHE A 336 -4.30 -8.92 16.16
N ALA A 337 -5.48 -8.32 16.01
CA ALA A 337 -6.48 -8.78 15.05
C ALA A 337 -6.17 -8.26 13.64
N ILE A 338 -6.36 -9.11 12.64
CA ILE A 338 -6.37 -8.73 11.23
C ILE A 338 -7.81 -8.81 10.73
N PRO A 339 -8.52 -7.68 10.65
CA PRO A 339 -9.90 -7.65 10.20
C PRO A 339 -10.03 -8.06 8.73
N SER A 340 -11.02 -8.88 8.42
CA SER A 340 -11.33 -9.28 7.05
C SER A 340 -12.84 -9.42 6.81
N SER A 341 -13.25 -9.40 5.55
CA SER A 341 -14.61 -9.65 5.06
C SER A 341 -14.54 -10.25 3.67
N ASP A 342 -15.54 -11.02 3.27
CA ASP A 342 -15.66 -11.67 1.97
C ASP A 342 -16.66 -10.97 1.02
N LYS A 343 -17.26 -9.86 1.44
CA LYS A 343 -18.33 -9.19 0.68
C LYS A 343 -17.84 -8.41 -0.54
N ARG A 344 -16.57 -7.98 -0.55
CA ARG A 344 -15.90 -7.32 -1.68
C ARG A 344 -16.46 -5.93 -2.07
N ASP A 345 -17.45 -5.40 -1.34
CA ASP A 345 -18.16 -4.14 -1.62
C ASP A 345 -17.65 -2.96 -0.77
N ALA A 346 -18.25 -1.79 -0.92
CA ALA A 346 -17.90 -0.60 -0.17
C ALA A 346 -18.16 -0.78 1.35
N TYR A 347 -19.21 -1.52 1.72
CA TYR A 347 -19.48 -1.86 3.10
C TYR A 347 -18.35 -2.67 3.74
N ALA A 348 -17.85 -3.69 3.04
CA ALA A 348 -16.74 -4.49 3.51
C ALA A 348 -15.46 -3.65 3.71
N ARG A 349 -15.18 -2.73 2.77
CA ARG A 349 -14.02 -1.82 2.88
C ARG A 349 -14.17 -0.87 4.07
N PHE A 350 -15.38 -0.33 4.33
CA PHE A 350 -15.69 0.45 5.51
C PHE A 350 -15.48 -0.36 6.80
N LEU A 351 -16.03 -1.58 6.86
CA LEU A 351 -15.94 -2.48 8.01
C LEU A 351 -14.49 -2.84 8.35
N VAL A 352 -13.67 -3.17 7.35
CA VAL A 352 -12.25 -3.49 7.57
C VAL A 352 -11.50 -2.29 8.12
N LYS A 353 -11.63 -1.11 7.49
CA LYS A 353 -10.93 0.11 7.94
C LYS A 353 -11.34 0.51 9.37
N SER A 354 -12.62 0.44 9.71
CA SER A 354 -13.10 0.78 11.06
C SER A 354 -12.53 -0.18 12.12
N ARG A 355 -12.47 -1.48 11.84
CA ARG A 355 -11.87 -2.46 12.74
C ARG A 355 -10.35 -2.34 12.84
N GLU A 356 -9.67 -1.90 11.78
CA GLU A 356 -8.24 -1.61 11.83
C GLU A 356 -7.92 -0.41 12.73
N ILE A 357 -8.80 0.58 12.85
CA ILE A 357 -8.66 1.65 13.86
C ILE A 357 -8.58 1.04 15.26
N THR A 358 -9.52 0.16 15.62
CA THR A 358 -9.53 -0.52 16.91
C THR A 358 -8.27 -1.38 17.14
N ALA A 359 -7.83 -2.10 16.11
CA ALA A 359 -6.60 -2.90 16.16
C ALA A 359 -5.36 -2.02 16.42
N SER A 360 -5.22 -0.91 15.68
CA SER A 360 -4.11 0.04 15.84
C SER A 360 -4.09 0.69 17.22
N VAL A 361 -5.25 1.11 17.74
CA VAL A 361 -5.35 1.63 19.11
C VAL A 361 -4.87 0.61 20.14
N ASN A 362 -5.24 -0.66 19.99
CA ASN A 362 -4.81 -1.72 20.88
C ASN A 362 -3.30 -1.99 20.80
N ILE A 363 -2.70 -1.90 19.62
CA ILE A 363 -1.25 -2.01 19.43
C ILE A 363 -0.55 -0.83 20.12
N ILE A 364 -0.99 0.41 19.84
CA ILE A 364 -0.42 1.62 20.45
C ILE A 364 -0.52 1.60 21.97
N ARG A 365 -1.67 1.17 22.52
CA ARG A 365 -1.87 1.04 23.98
C ARG A 365 -0.83 0.13 24.64
N ARG A 366 -0.37 -0.90 23.94
CA ARG A 366 0.66 -1.83 24.44
C ARG A 366 2.07 -1.29 24.28
N LEU A 367 2.36 -0.66 23.15
CA LEU A 367 3.72 -0.25 22.78
C LEU A 367 4.10 1.13 23.31
N LEU A 368 3.17 2.09 23.38
CA LEU A 368 3.46 3.46 23.75
C LEU A 368 4.09 3.61 25.16
N PRO A 369 3.67 2.85 26.19
CA PRO A 369 4.29 2.94 27.52
C PRO A 369 5.76 2.48 27.57
N VAL A 370 6.14 1.55 26.68
CA VAL A 370 7.51 0.97 26.63
C VAL A 370 8.37 1.56 25.51
N ALA A 371 7.81 2.46 24.70
CA ALA A 371 8.55 3.11 23.64
C ALA A 371 9.67 4.03 24.18
N PRO A 372 10.84 4.11 23.53
CA PRO A 372 11.99 4.88 24.00
C PRO A 372 11.67 6.38 24.04
N ARG A 373 12.02 7.05 25.15
CA ARG A 373 11.78 8.49 25.41
C ARG A 373 13.04 9.34 25.38
N HIS A 374 14.19 8.72 25.34
CA HIS A 374 15.48 9.35 25.17
C HIS A 374 16.13 8.81 23.91
N SER A 375 16.51 9.69 23.01
CA SER A 375 17.32 9.29 21.88
C SER A 375 18.66 8.78 22.42
N HIS A 376 18.83 7.46 22.49
CA HIS A 376 20.14 6.95 22.19
C HIS A 376 20.36 7.41 20.75
N VAL A 377 21.34 8.25 20.51
CA VAL A 377 21.73 8.68 19.17
C VAL A 377 22.25 7.44 18.47
N SER A 378 21.33 6.54 18.13
CA SER A 378 21.54 5.53 17.12
C SER A 378 21.67 6.34 15.85
N THR A 379 22.86 6.37 15.32
CA THR A 379 23.20 7.02 14.07
C THR A 379 22.45 6.26 12.97
N VAL A 380 21.18 6.65 12.75
CA VAL A 380 20.29 6.07 11.69
C VAL A 380 21.00 6.07 10.34
N PHE A 381 21.94 7.00 10.18
CA PHE A 381 22.76 7.16 8.99
C PHE A 381 24.25 6.74 9.18
N GLU A 382 24.56 5.86 10.14
CA GLU A 382 25.87 5.20 10.08
C GLU A 382 25.96 4.45 8.78
N VAL A 383 26.88 4.90 7.94
CA VAL A 383 27.10 4.30 6.64
C VAL A 383 27.99 3.07 6.85
N GLY A 384 27.49 1.92 6.40
CA GLY A 384 28.27 0.69 6.29
C GLY A 384 28.38 0.30 4.82
N PRO A 385 29.42 -0.47 4.45
CA PRO A 385 29.56 -0.92 3.06
C PRO A 385 28.33 -1.75 2.66
N SER A 386 27.89 -1.57 1.41
CA SER A 386 26.80 -2.37 0.85
C SER A 386 27.26 -3.81 0.65
N GLN A 387 26.50 -4.76 1.19
CA GLN A 387 26.73 -6.20 1.01
C GLN A 387 25.97 -6.76 -0.21
N GLY A 388 25.12 -5.94 -0.81
CA GLY A 388 24.29 -6.30 -1.96
C GLY A 388 23.02 -5.45 -2.04
N PRO A 389 22.08 -5.80 -2.92
CA PRO A 389 20.79 -5.14 -2.95
C PRO A 389 20.03 -5.36 -1.65
N GLY A 390 19.26 -4.35 -1.23
CA GLY A 390 18.43 -4.39 -0.03
C GLY A 390 16.95 -4.36 -0.35
N ILE A 391 16.14 -4.99 0.49
CA ILE A 391 14.68 -4.93 0.44
C ILE A 391 14.12 -4.46 1.77
N GLY A 392 13.07 -3.62 1.71
CA GLY A 392 12.29 -3.27 2.87
C GLY A 392 10.80 -3.31 2.56
N MET A 393 10.02 -3.83 3.49
CA MET A 393 8.59 -4.01 3.30
C MET A 393 7.83 -3.74 4.58
N VAL A 394 6.74 -2.99 4.48
CA VAL A 394 5.84 -2.67 5.59
C VAL A 394 4.38 -2.74 5.15
N GLU A 395 3.47 -2.96 6.08
CA GLU A 395 2.04 -2.78 5.85
C GLU A 395 1.68 -1.30 6.05
N ALA A 396 1.66 -0.53 4.97
CA ALA A 396 1.16 0.84 5.00
C ALA A 396 -0.37 0.88 5.23
N PRO A 397 -0.99 2.03 5.55
CA PRO A 397 -2.44 2.10 5.75
C PRO A 397 -3.28 1.56 4.58
N ARG A 398 -2.76 1.64 3.36
CA ARG A 398 -3.42 1.11 2.14
C ARG A 398 -2.99 -0.29 1.75
N GLY A 399 -2.04 -0.90 2.48
CA GLY A 399 -1.57 -2.24 2.23
C GLY A 399 -0.05 -2.34 2.06
N MET A 400 0.40 -3.46 1.54
CA MET A 400 1.81 -3.78 1.33
C MET A 400 2.55 -2.70 0.53
N LEU A 401 3.59 -2.15 1.13
CA LEU A 401 4.54 -1.23 0.52
C LEU A 401 5.92 -1.85 0.56
N ALA A 402 6.57 -1.99 -0.59
CA ALA A 402 7.90 -2.59 -0.70
C ALA A 402 8.87 -1.68 -1.46
N TYR A 403 10.12 -1.63 -1.01
CA TYR A 403 11.26 -1.00 -1.67
C TYR A 403 12.33 -2.03 -1.99
N ALA A 404 12.92 -1.92 -3.18
CA ALA A 404 14.16 -2.58 -3.53
C ALA A 404 15.22 -1.52 -3.86
N LEU A 405 16.41 -1.68 -3.33
CA LEU A 405 17.45 -0.65 -3.33
C LEU A 405 18.81 -1.25 -3.71
N TRP A 406 19.54 -0.53 -4.53
CA TRP A 406 20.95 -0.78 -4.86
C TRP A 406 21.77 0.44 -4.45
N LEU A 407 22.71 0.24 -3.53
CA LEU A 407 23.68 1.23 -3.13
C LEU A 407 24.99 1.04 -3.91
N ASP A 408 25.85 2.04 -3.87
CA ASP A 408 27.24 1.88 -4.28
C ASP A 408 28.04 1.04 -3.27
N GLY A 409 29.29 0.71 -3.57
CA GLY A 409 30.12 -0.12 -2.68
C GLY A 409 30.39 0.52 -1.31
N SER A 410 30.33 1.85 -1.19
CA SER A 410 30.45 2.55 0.11
C SER A 410 29.18 2.43 0.95
N GLY A 411 28.03 2.16 0.32
CA GLY A 411 26.73 2.15 0.96
C GLY A 411 26.13 3.54 1.18
N GLU A 412 26.71 4.58 0.60
CA GLU A 412 26.28 5.98 0.74
C GLU A 412 25.34 6.44 -0.36
N ILE A 413 25.66 6.06 -1.60
CA ILE A 413 25.01 6.62 -2.79
C ILE A 413 24.03 5.62 -3.39
N ILE A 414 22.84 6.09 -3.67
CA ILE A 414 21.80 5.30 -4.31
C ILE A 414 22.10 5.16 -5.80
N ARG A 415 22.33 3.94 -6.25
CA ARG A 415 22.45 3.60 -7.68
C ARG A 415 21.09 3.41 -8.32
N HIS A 416 20.19 2.73 -7.61
CA HIS A 416 18.84 2.46 -8.10
C HIS A 416 17.90 2.24 -6.93
N VAL A 417 16.64 2.65 -7.10
CA VAL A 417 15.54 2.35 -6.16
C VAL A 417 14.29 2.04 -6.98
N ALA A 418 13.61 0.99 -6.59
CA ALA A 418 12.29 0.61 -7.09
C ALA A 418 11.31 0.55 -5.94
N VAL A 419 10.04 0.87 -6.19
CA VAL A 419 8.99 0.84 -5.19
C VAL A 419 7.73 0.17 -5.74
N ALA A 420 7.13 -0.70 -4.94
CA ALA A 420 5.82 -1.27 -5.18
C ALA A 420 4.86 -0.69 -4.15
N THR A 421 3.97 0.20 -4.58
CA THR A 421 2.96 0.80 -3.70
C THR A 421 1.66 0.02 -3.72
N PRO A 422 0.92 -0.04 -2.61
CA PRO A 422 -0.37 -0.72 -2.56
C PRO A 422 -1.40 -0.11 -3.53
N SER A 423 -1.36 1.20 -3.72
CA SER A 423 -2.29 1.89 -4.64
C SER A 423 -2.04 1.52 -6.09
N ALA A 424 -0.76 1.38 -6.52
CA ALA A 424 -0.44 0.98 -7.88
C ALA A 424 -1.09 -0.35 -8.26
N ARG A 425 -1.13 -1.31 -7.33
CA ARG A 425 -1.81 -2.59 -7.53
C ARG A 425 -3.32 -2.45 -7.45
N ASN A 426 -3.82 -1.78 -6.42
CA ASN A 426 -5.26 -1.74 -6.14
C ASN A 426 -6.07 -0.92 -7.16
N TRP A 427 -5.46 0.02 -7.88
CA TRP A 427 -6.15 0.75 -8.95
C TRP A 427 -6.70 -0.16 -10.05
N TYR A 428 -6.12 -1.35 -10.26
CA TYR A 428 -6.60 -2.30 -11.28
C TYR A 428 -7.90 -3.01 -10.92
N VAL A 429 -8.33 -3.02 -9.66
CA VAL A 429 -9.62 -3.58 -9.26
C VAL A 429 -10.76 -2.56 -9.35
N VAL A 430 -10.45 -1.26 -9.47
CA VAL A 430 -11.46 -0.19 -9.50
C VAL A 430 -12.35 -0.25 -10.74
N PRO A 431 -11.81 -0.34 -11.99
CA PRO A 431 -12.65 -0.40 -13.17
C PRO A 431 -13.64 -1.59 -13.18
N PRO A 432 -13.24 -2.85 -12.91
CA PRO A 432 -14.19 -3.95 -12.87
C PRO A 432 -15.17 -3.86 -11.70
N ALA A 433 -14.79 -3.29 -10.56
CA ALA A 433 -15.72 -3.06 -9.45
C ALA A 433 -16.75 -1.98 -9.80
N MET A 434 -16.32 -0.92 -10.50
CA MET A 434 -17.19 0.19 -10.92
C MET A 434 -18.24 -0.25 -11.94
N ALA A 435 -17.86 -1.08 -12.92
CA ALA A 435 -18.72 -1.58 -14.00
C ALA A 435 -19.55 -2.80 -13.60
N ASN A 436 -19.59 -3.20 -12.34
CA ASN A 436 -20.30 -4.39 -11.87
C ASN A 436 -21.72 -4.04 -11.35
N GLY A 437 -22.60 -3.60 -12.25
CA GLY A 437 -24.00 -3.30 -11.94
C GLY A 437 -24.22 -2.04 -11.13
N ASN A 438 -23.28 -1.07 -11.18
CA ASN A 438 -23.40 0.20 -10.47
C ASN A 438 -23.87 1.30 -11.40
N ILE A 439 -24.49 2.33 -10.81
CA ILE A 439 -24.96 3.52 -11.52
C ILE A 439 -24.03 4.70 -11.27
N LEU A 440 -24.17 5.75 -12.10
CA LEU A 440 -23.31 6.92 -12.03
C LEU A 440 -23.32 7.61 -10.67
N GLN A 441 -24.46 7.58 -9.95
CA GLN A 441 -24.61 8.11 -8.60
C GLN A 441 -23.81 7.35 -7.53
N ASP A 442 -23.43 6.10 -7.80
CA ASP A 442 -22.61 5.29 -6.88
C ASP A 442 -21.11 5.60 -7.03
N PHE A 443 -20.70 6.22 -8.14
CA PHE A 443 -19.30 6.50 -8.43
C PHE A 443 -18.56 7.18 -7.27
N PRO A 444 -19.05 8.29 -6.65
CA PRO A 444 -18.32 8.97 -5.57
C PRO A 444 -18.16 8.09 -4.33
N ILE A 445 -19.15 7.22 -4.04
CA ILE A 445 -19.13 6.33 -2.88
C ILE A 445 -18.13 5.21 -3.10
N ILE A 446 -18.15 4.62 -4.30
CA ILE A 446 -17.22 3.54 -4.65
C ILE A 446 -15.80 4.05 -4.61
N ASP A 447 -15.51 5.19 -5.25
CA ASP A 447 -14.18 5.81 -5.26
C ASP A 447 -13.70 6.13 -3.83
N ALA A 448 -14.55 6.78 -3.01
CA ALA A 448 -14.24 7.08 -1.61
C ALA A 448 -14.04 5.81 -0.75
N SER A 449 -14.70 4.70 -1.07
CA SER A 449 -14.50 3.45 -0.33
C SER A 449 -13.12 2.83 -0.56
N PHE A 450 -12.57 2.97 -1.77
CA PHE A 450 -11.21 2.55 -2.10
C PHE A 450 -10.16 3.51 -1.54
N LEU A 451 -10.33 4.79 -1.80
CA LEU A 451 -9.45 5.90 -1.42
C LEU A 451 -7.97 5.61 -1.70
N LEU A 452 -7.66 5.30 -2.95
CA LEU A 452 -6.32 5.01 -3.41
C LEU A 452 -5.53 6.29 -3.71
N SER A 453 -4.21 6.24 -3.62
CA SER A 453 -3.35 7.36 -3.97
C SER A 453 -2.96 7.33 -5.44
N VAL A 454 -3.22 8.41 -6.16
CA VAL A 454 -2.72 8.60 -7.53
C VAL A 454 -1.20 8.85 -7.51
N ALA A 455 -0.72 9.63 -6.54
CA ALA A 455 0.72 9.86 -6.37
C ALA A 455 1.51 8.57 -6.14
N GLY A 456 0.90 7.58 -5.44
CA GLY A 456 1.49 6.26 -5.26
C GLY A 456 1.45 5.39 -6.53
N TRP A 457 0.60 5.71 -7.50
CA TRP A 457 0.54 5.02 -8.80
C TRP A 457 1.48 5.66 -9.82
N ASP A 458 1.53 6.98 -9.84
CA ASP A 458 2.24 7.77 -10.85
C ASP A 458 3.77 7.86 -10.64
N GLN A 459 4.34 7.44 -9.55
CA GLN A 459 5.74 7.41 -9.05
C GLN A 459 6.76 8.31 -9.76
#